data_d89c1ed047d0d8531e509bf2aafb3ba1
#
_entry.id   d89c1ed047d0d8531e509bf2aafb3ba1
#
_cell.length_a   1.000
_cell.length_b   1.000
_cell.length_c   1.000
_cell.angle_alpha   90.00
_cell.angle_beta   90.00
_cell.angle_gamma   90.00
#
_symmetry.space_group_name_H-M   'P 1'
#
loop_
_entity.id
_entity.type
_entity.pdbx_description
1 polymer ?
#
loop_
_entity_poly.entity_id
_entity_poly.type
_entity_poly.pdbx_seq_one_letter_code
_entity_poly.pdbx_strand_id
1 'polypeptide(L)'
;RSYWSKLDSLITITETDRCQPFIDSLAAMVELDQSVRNINWTEETMKLAEVVDSTNTAKLKQLIEQYGFPTWELVGQYGQMNAWVIAQHSSEYLPHFLKQYRKAVEENNATRRELAYLEDRYLIESGRPQIYGTQFFYNVKDSTTYLYATVDMEHLDDRRISVDLYSMDEYLKRAQLGNVDLYTDTKIQAMTSYDTLVKFLNSGSFHRYEVDSWNNRKNNI
;
A
#
# COMPACT_ATOMS: atom_id res chain seq x y z
N ARG A 1 -11.33 -12.84 40.77
CA ARG A 1 -10.39 -12.90 39.61
C ARG A 1 -10.34 -11.50 39.02
N SER A 2 -9.12 -10.94 38.84
CA SER A 2 -8.93 -9.57 38.39
C SER A 2 -9.31 -9.42 36.91
N TYR A 3 -9.69 -8.22 36.52
CA TYR A 3 -9.98 -7.86 35.11
C TYR A 3 -8.80 -8.23 34.17
N TRP A 4 -7.60 -8.06 34.66
CA TRP A 4 -6.34 -8.37 33.93
C TRP A 4 -6.17 -9.86 33.64
N SER A 5 -6.53 -10.76 34.56
CA SER A 5 -6.43 -12.22 34.32
C SER A 5 -7.43 -12.72 33.26
N LYS A 6 -8.55 -12.01 33.05
CA LYS A 6 -9.47 -12.28 31.94
C LYS A 6 -8.93 -11.75 30.62
N LEU A 7 -8.27 -10.59 30.65
CA LEU A 7 -7.65 -10.00 29.46
C LEU A 7 -6.51 -10.89 28.95
N ASP A 8 -5.62 -11.34 29.86
CA ASP A 8 -4.53 -12.25 29.52
C ASP A 8 -5.01 -13.58 28.93
N SER A 9 -6.13 -14.13 29.47
CA SER A 9 -6.70 -15.35 28.91
C SER A 9 -7.33 -15.14 27.53
N LEU A 10 -7.93 -13.98 27.26
CA LEU A 10 -8.46 -13.63 25.95
C LEU A 10 -7.35 -13.38 24.92
N ILE A 11 -6.25 -12.72 25.33
CA ILE A 11 -5.07 -12.51 24.50
C ILE A 11 -4.44 -13.87 24.14
N THR A 12 -4.29 -14.76 25.11
CA THR A 12 -3.71 -16.09 24.90
C THR A 12 -4.56 -16.95 23.95
N ILE A 13 -5.91 -16.89 24.07
CA ILE A 13 -6.81 -17.62 23.17
C ILE A 13 -6.70 -17.10 21.73
N THR A 14 -6.56 -15.77 21.52
CA THR A 14 -6.43 -15.20 20.19
C THR A 14 -5.08 -15.44 19.53
N GLU A 15 -4.02 -15.70 20.29
CA GLU A 15 -2.68 -16.01 19.75
C GLU A 15 -2.53 -17.48 19.34
N THR A 16 -3.23 -18.39 19.97
CA THR A 16 -3.13 -19.85 19.68
C THR A 16 -3.87 -20.28 18.41
N ASP A 17 -4.81 -19.50 17.91
CA ASP A 17 -5.60 -19.84 16.71
C ASP A 17 -5.04 -19.30 15.40
N ARG A 18 -3.93 -18.54 15.45
CA ARG A 18 -3.30 -17.97 14.25
C ARG A 18 -2.53 -19.01 13.44
N CYS A 19 -2.53 -18.82 12.12
CA CYS A 19 -1.81 -19.68 11.19
C CYS A 19 -0.30 -19.40 11.22
N GLN A 20 0.43 -20.02 12.15
CA GLN A 20 1.86 -19.82 12.34
C GLN A 20 2.69 -20.10 11.05
N PRO A 21 2.42 -21.16 10.26
CA PRO A 21 3.16 -21.38 9.01
C PRO A 21 3.00 -20.25 7.98
N PHE A 22 1.84 -19.59 7.98
CA PHE A 22 1.62 -18.43 7.12
C PHE A 22 2.40 -17.21 7.64
N ILE A 23 2.35 -16.95 8.95
CA ILE A 23 3.07 -15.85 9.61
C ILE A 23 4.57 -15.95 9.35
N ASP A 24 5.16 -17.13 9.56
CA ASP A 24 6.59 -17.38 9.35
C ASP A 24 6.99 -17.17 7.89
N SER A 25 6.14 -17.64 6.96
CA SER A 25 6.36 -17.43 5.52
C SER A 25 6.33 -15.95 5.14
N LEU A 26 5.37 -15.19 5.66
CA LEU A 26 5.26 -13.74 5.42
C LEU A 26 6.46 -12.98 5.98
N ALA A 27 6.95 -13.36 7.16
CA ALA A 27 8.13 -12.75 7.78
C ALA A 27 9.38 -12.97 6.91
N ALA A 28 9.63 -14.20 6.46
CA ALA A 28 10.75 -14.52 5.59
C ALA A 28 10.67 -13.80 4.23
N MET A 29 9.47 -13.65 3.67
CA MET A 29 9.26 -12.92 2.42
C MET A 29 9.58 -11.43 2.55
N VAL A 30 9.18 -10.79 3.65
CA VAL A 30 9.49 -9.38 3.92
C VAL A 30 10.97 -9.18 4.20
N GLU A 31 11.62 -10.09 4.94
CA GLU A 31 13.06 -10.02 5.15
C GLU A 31 13.82 -10.04 3.83
N LEU A 32 13.47 -10.93 2.91
CA LEU A 32 14.06 -10.99 1.57
C LEU A 32 13.76 -9.72 0.76
N ASP A 33 12.50 -9.25 0.76
CA ASP A 33 12.05 -8.03 0.10
C ASP A 33 12.86 -6.81 0.54
N GLN A 34 13.01 -6.62 1.85
CA GLN A 34 13.73 -5.49 2.40
C GLN A 34 15.25 -5.60 2.20
N SER A 35 15.81 -6.81 2.15
CA SER A 35 17.23 -7.01 1.93
C SER A 35 17.70 -6.48 0.59
N VAL A 36 16.87 -6.60 -0.47
CA VAL A 36 17.20 -6.11 -1.81
C VAL A 36 16.89 -4.61 -2.00
N ARG A 37 16.13 -4.00 -1.09
CA ARG A 37 15.77 -2.57 -1.14
C ARG A 37 16.67 -1.69 -0.27
N ASN A 38 17.37 -2.26 0.69
CA ASN A 38 18.29 -1.55 1.59
C ASN A 38 19.72 -1.46 1.04
N ILE A 39 19.93 -1.74 -0.25
CA ILE A 39 21.21 -1.63 -0.95
C ILE A 39 21.14 -0.53 -1.99
N ASN A 40 22.31 -0.09 -2.48
CA ASN A 40 22.36 0.94 -3.51
C ASN A 40 21.58 0.52 -4.76
N TRP A 41 20.73 1.40 -5.27
CA TRP A 41 19.97 1.17 -6.49
C TRP A 41 20.88 1.24 -7.72
N THR A 42 21.18 0.08 -8.28
CA THR A 42 21.88 -0.14 -9.54
C THR A 42 20.97 -0.92 -10.47
N GLU A 43 21.32 -1.03 -11.75
CA GLU A 43 20.57 -1.87 -12.69
C GLU A 43 20.50 -3.34 -12.23
N GLU A 44 21.57 -3.85 -11.63
CA GLU A 44 21.62 -5.23 -11.11
C GLU A 44 20.68 -5.40 -9.90
N THR A 45 20.70 -4.46 -8.96
CA THR A 45 19.85 -4.54 -7.77
C THR A 45 18.39 -4.31 -8.09
N MET A 46 18.05 -3.49 -9.10
CA MET A 46 16.69 -3.37 -9.61
C MET A 46 16.17 -4.68 -10.22
N LYS A 47 17.00 -5.35 -11.05
CA LYS A 47 16.63 -6.68 -11.59
C LYS A 47 16.45 -7.73 -10.49
N LEU A 48 17.29 -7.68 -9.45
CA LEU A 48 17.14 -8.57 -8.31
C LEU A 48 15.83 -8.30 -7.56
N ALA A 49 15.46 -7.05 -7.34
CA ALA A 49 14.20 -6.67 -6.72
C ALA A 49 12.99 -7.18 -7.54
N GLU A 50 13.02 -7.07 -8.87
CA GLU A 50 11.96 -7.60 -9.75
C GLU A 50 11.81 -9.14 -9.62
N VAL A 51 12.92 -9.88 -9.52
CA VAL A 51 12.88 -11.33 -9.29
C VAL A 51 12.30 -11.67 -7.92
N VAL A 52 12.69 -10.93 -6.88
CA VAL A 52 12.16 -11.11 -5.52
C VAL A 52 10.67 -10.78 -5.48
N ASP A 53 10.23 -9.68 -6.10
CA ASP A 53 8.83 -9.28 -6.18
C ASP A 53 7.96 -10.34 -6.86
N SER A 54 8.44 -10.88 -7.99
CA SER A 54 7.75 -11.94 -8.72
C SER A 54 7.64 -13.22 -7.88
N THR A 55 8.73 -13.63 -7.23
CA THR A 55 8.79 -14.82 -6.38
C THR A 55 7.87 -14.68 -5.17
N ASN A 56 7.95 -13.55 -4.48
CA ASN A 56 7.12 -13.24 -3.32
C ASN A 56 5.63 -13.17 -3.71
N THR A 57 5.31 -12.57 -4.85
CA THR A 57 3.93 -12.53 -5.36
C THR A 57 3.37 -13.92 -5.59
N ALA A 58 4.12 -14.80 -6.26
CA ALA A 58 3.70 -16.18 -6.50
C ALA A 58 3.48 -16.93 -5.18
N LYS A 59 4.38 -16.75 -4.22
CA LYS A 59 4.28 -17.36 -2.90
C LYS A 59 3.08 -16.82 -2.11
N LEU A 60 2.84 -15.51 -2.13
CA LEU A 60 1.68 -14.90 -1.47
C LEU A 60 0.36 -15.43 -2.03
N LYS A 61 0.25 -15.57 -3.37
CA LYS A 61 -0.92 -16.18 -4.02
C LYS A 61 -1.17 -17.59 -3.50
N GLN A 62 -0.15 -18.45 -3.46
CA GLN A 62 -0.24 -19.82 -2.95
C GLN A 62 -0.69 -19.88 -1.49
N LEU A 63 -0.12 -19.01 -0.64
CA LEU A 63 -0.48 -18.94 0.79
C LEU A 63 -1.94 -18.50 0.98
N ILE A 64 -2.41 -17.53 0.19
CA ILE A 64 -3.81 -17.08 0.23
C ILE A 64 -4.76 -18.17 -0.27
N GLU A 65 -4.40 -18.93 -1.31
CA GLU A 65 -5.19 -20.08 -1.77
C GLU A 65 -5.28 -21.18 -0.70
N GLN A 66 -4.19 -21.42 0.01
CA GLN A 66 -4.11 -22.49 1.01
C GLN A 66 -4.80 -22.13 2.33
N TYR A 67 -4.63 -20.91 2.81
CA TYR A 67 -5.01 -20.51 4.17
C TYR A 67 -6.12 -19.46 4.23
N GLY A 68 -6.44 -18.82 3.11
CA GLY A 68 -7.33 -17.67 3.05
C GLY A 68 -6.59 -16.34 3.10
N PHE A 69 -7.35 -15.24 3.02
CA PHE A 69 -6.79 -13.89 3.03
C PHE A 69 -6.16 -13.56 4.40
N PRO A 70 -4.97 -12.93 4.46
CA PRO A 70 -4.24 -12.68 5.70
C PRO A 70 -4.88 -11.55 6.52
N THR A 71 -5.95 -11.87 7.23
CA THR A 71 -6.66 -10.99 8.17
C THR A 71 -5.95 -10.96 9.53
N TRP A 72 -6.32 -10.02 10.40
CA TRP A 72 -5.80 -9.98 11.77
C TRP A 72 -6.09 -11.25 12.56
N GLU A 73 -7.25 -11.85 12.35
CA GLU A 73 -7.61 -13.13 12.99
C GLU A 73 -6.68 -14.24 12.54
N LEU A 74 -6.37 -14.32 11.25
CA LEU A 74 -5.58 -15.40 10.68
C LEU A 74 -4.07 -15.28 10.94
N VAL A 75 -3.50 -14.07 10.79
CA VAL A 75 -2.05 -13.85 10.83
C VAL A 75 -1.62 -12.76 11.82
N GLY A 76 -2.53 -12.14 12.54
CA GLY A 76 -2.25 -10.99 13.39
C GLY A 76 -1.93 -9.71 12.60
N GLN A 77 -1.81 -8.61 13.31
CA GLN A 77 -1.54 -7.30 12.68
C GLN A 77 -0.19 -7.27 11.95
N TYR A 78 0.86 -7.84 12.54
CA TYR A 78 2.19 -7.91 11.93
C TYR A 78 2.21 -8.79 10.68
N GLY A 79 1.56 -9.96 10.71
CA GLY A 79 1.45 -10.82 9.55
C GLY A 79 0.68 -10.16 8.40
N GLN A 80 -0.40 -9.43 8.71
CA GLN A 80 -1.14 -8.67 7.70
C GLN A 80 -0.30 -7.54 7.10
N MET A 81 0.44 -6.79 7.93
CA MET A 81 1.37 -5.76 7.46
C MET A 81 2.44 -6.34 6.54
N ASN A 82 2.98 -7.52 6.87
CA ASN A 82 3.94 -8.22 6.02
C ASN A 82 3.32 -8.58 4.66
N ALA A 83 2.11 -9.12 4.64
CA ALA A 83 1.40 -9.42 3.40
C ALA A 83 1.12 -8.14 2.57
N TRP A 84 0.78 -7.04 3.24
CA TRP A 84 0.58 -5.74 2.62
C TRP A 84 1.88 -5.19 1.98
N VAL A 85 3.04 -5.30 2.67
CA VAL A 85 4.36 -4.91 2.10
C VAL A 85 4.62 -5.67 0.80
N ILE A 86 4.39 -6.98 0.76
CA ILE A 86 4.61 -7.79 -0.44
C ILE A 86 3.62 -7.41 -1.56
N ALA A 87 2.34 -7.27 -1.23
CA ALA A 87 1.30 -7.02 -2.23
C ALA A 87 1.48 -5.69 -2.97
N GLN A 88 1.98 -4.64 -2.29
CA GLN A 88 2.19 -3.34 -2.91
C GLN A 88 3.33 -3.31 -3.93
N HIS A 89 4.20 -4.33 -3.98
CA HIS A 89 5.28 -4.44 -4.96
C HIS A 89 4.87 -5.28 -6.20
N SER A 90 3.63 -5.74 -6.27
CA SER A 90 3.12 -6.52 -7.39
C SER A 90 1.97 -5.79 -8.11
N SER A 91 2.29 -5.01 -9.12
CA SER A 91 1.27 -4.30 -9.92
C SER A 91 0.23 -5.24 -10.53
N GLU A 92 0.61 -6.48 -10.87
CA GLU A 92 -0.31 -7.48 -11.41
C GLU A 92 -1.30 -8.00 -10.35
N TYR A 93 -0.83 -8.25 -9.13
CA TYR A 93 -1.65 -8.83 -8.06
C TYR A 93 -2.34 -7.79 -7.19
N LEU A 94 -1.84 -6.56 -7.15
CA LEU A 94 -2.36 -5.47 -6.35
C LEU A 94 -3.89 -5.29 -6.49
N PRO A 95 -4.51 -5.28 -7.69
CA PRO A 95 -5.96 -5.13 -7.81
C PRO A 95 -6.74 -6.23 -7.09
N HIS A 96 -6.26 -7.47 -7.18
CA HIS A 96 -6.89 -8.62 -6.54
C HIS A 96 -6.75 -8.57 -5.02
N PHE A 97 -5.55 -8.24 -4.52
CA PHE A 97 -5.28 -8.07 -3.10
C PHE A 97 -6.09 -6.91 -2.51
N LEU A 98 -6.13 -5.76 -3.20
CA LEU A 98 -6.90 -4.58 -2.80
C LEU A 98 -8.39 -4.90 -2.59
N LYS A 99 -8.99 -5.66 -3.50
CA LYS A 99 -10.40 -6.06 -3.37
C LYS A 99 -10.66 -6.85 -2.08
N GLN A 100 -9.78 -7.79 -1.75
CA GLN A 100 -9.91 -8.59 -0.53
C GLN A 100 -9.56 -7.78 0.72
N TYR A 101 -8.57 -6.88 0.63
CA TYR A 101 -8.19 -6.00 1.73
C TYR A 101 -9.34 -5.06 2.12
N ARG A 102 -10.09 -4.50 1.15
CA ARG A 102 -11.28 -3.69 1.40
C ARG A 102 -12.33 -4.46 2.19
N LYS A 103 -12.61 -5.71 1.77
CA LYS A 103 -13.53 -6.57 2.51
C LYS A 103 -13.08 -6.78 3.95
N ALA A 104 -11.80 -7.04 4.17
CA ALA A 104 -11.24 -7.20 5.51
C ALA A 104 -11.38 -5.93 6.37
N VAL A 105 -11.24 -4.73 5.77
CA VAL A 105 -11.49 -3.45 6.47
C VAL A 105 -12.96 -3.29 6.83
N GLU A 106 -13.91 -3.62 5.94
CA GLU A 106 -15.35 -3.59 6.22
C GLU A 106 -15.72 -4.54 7.37
N GLU A 107 -15.04 -5.67 7.49
CA GLU A 107 -15.19 -6.67 8.55
C GLU A 107 -14.40 -6.31 9.83
N ASN A 108 -13.77 -5.13 9.91
CA ASN A 108 -12.87 -4.68 11.00
C ASN A 108 -11.69 -5.63 11.27
N ASN A 109 -11.18 -6.27 10.23
CA ASN A 109 -10.11 -7.27 10.25
C ASN A 109 -8.85 -6.81 9.49
N ALA A 110 -8.79 -5.52 9.18
CA ALA A 110 -7.68 -4.81 8.55
C ALA A 110 -7.78 -3.30 8.82
N THR A 111 -6.72 -2.52 8.56
CA THR A 111 -6.72 -1.08 8.81
C THR A 111 -7.13 -0.26 7.58
N ARG A 112 -7.78 0.89 7.81
CA ARG A 112 -8.07 1.88 6.76
C ARG A 112 -6.81 2.57 6.27
N ARG A 113 -5.81 2.71 7.13
CA ARG A 113 -4.53 3.33 6.80
C ARG A 113 -3.82 2.60 5.67
N GLU A 114 -3.58 1.30 5.83
CA GLU A 114 -2.92 0.47 4.82
C GLU A 114 -3.78 0.35 3.56
N LEU A 115 -5.11 0.34 3.70
CA LEU A 115 -6.02 0.41 2.55
C LEU A 115 -5.80 1.68 1.73
N ALA A 116 -5.69 2.84 2.38
CA ALA A 116 -5.47 4.11 1.70
C ALA A 116 -4.16 4.11 0.86
N TYR A 117 -3.08 3.50 1.37
CA TYR A 117 -1.84 3.33 0.62
C TYR A 117 -2.02 2.43 -0.63
N LEU A 118 -2.75 1.32 -0.49
CA LEU A 118 -3.01 0.43 -1.63
C LEU A 118 -3.89 1.10 -2.69
N GLU A 119 -4.90 1.86 -2.27
CA GLU A 119 -5.80 2.60 -3.17
C GLU A 119 -5.05 3.65 -3.98
N ASP A 120 -4.24 4.45 -3.30
CA ASP A 120 -3.44 5.48 -3.97
C ASP A 120 -2.43 4.87 -4.94
N ARG A 121 -1.72 3.81 -4.53
CA ARG A 121 -0.81 3.09 -5.43
C ARG A 121 -1.53 2.55 -6.66
N TYR A 122 -2.66 1.90 -6.46
CA TYR A 122 -3.45 1.37 -7.57
C TYR A 122 -3.93 2.48 -8.52
N LEU A 123 -4.37 3.63 -7.97
CA LEU A 123 -4.77 4.79 -8.77
C LEU A 123 -3.61 5.32 -9.62
N ILE A 124 -2.44 5.51 -9.00
CA ILE A 124 -1.23 5.97 -9.71
C ILE A 124 -0.83 4.99 -10.82
N GLU A 125 -0.79 3.69 -10.53
CA GLU A 125 -0.46 2.66 -11.53
C GLU A 125 -1.50 2.58 -12.65
N SER A 126 -2.74 3.01 -12.38
CA SER A 126 -3.82 3.13 -13.37
C SER A 126 -3.81 4.46 -14.12
N GLY A 127 -2.79 5.31 -13.94
CA GLY A 127 -2.68 6.63 -14.55
C GLY A 127 -3.67 7.66 -14.03
N ARG A 128 -4.18 7.48 -12.80
CA ARG A 128 -5.14 8.35 -12.14
C ARG A 128 -4.48 9.13 -11.00
N PRO A 129 -5.00 10.31 -10.65
CA PRO A 129 -4.57 10.99 -9.43
C PRO A 129 -4.95 10.17 -8.20
N GLN A 130 -4.14 10.26 -7.16
CA GLN A 130 -4.39 9.65 -5.86
C GLN A 130 -5.38 10.45 -5.01
N ILE A 131 -5.87 9.85 -3.94
CA ILE A 131 -6.89 10.41 -3.05
C ILE A 131 -6.26 10.95 -1.75
N TYR A 132 -5.35 10.21 -1.16
CA TYR A 132 -4.83 10.45 0.19
C TYR A 132 -3.42 11.04 0.22
N GLY A 133 -2.77 11.19 -0.95
CA GLY A 133 -1.42 11.75 -1.02
C GLY A 133 -0.38 10.87 -0.33
N THR A 134 -0.44 9.55 -0.51
CA THR A 134 0.49 8.60 0.10
C THR A 134 1.66 8.23 -0.80
N GLN A 135 1.60 8.55 -2.09
CA GLN A 135 2.60 8.18 -3.08
C GLN A 135 3.41 9.39 -3.53
N PHE A 136 4.73 9.22 -3.53
CA PHE A 136 5.73 10.22 -3.91
C PHE A 136 6.73 9.61 -4.89
N PHE A 137 7.42 10.45 -5.66
CA PHE A 137 8.58 10.05 -6.44
C PHE A 137 9.74 11.03 -6.22
N TYR A 138 10.95 10.49 -6.23
CA TYR A 138 12.17 11.28 -6.11
C TYR A 138 12.76 11.54 -7.48
N ASN A 139 13.02 12.82 -7.79
CA ASN A 139 13.69 13.22 -9.01
C ASN A 139 15.18 13.46 -8.71
N VAL A 140 16.05 12.62 -9.26
CA VAL A 140 17.49 12.71 -9.05
C VAL A 140 18.13 13.95 -9.67
N LYS A 141 17.51 14.58 -10.71
CA LYS A 141 18.08 15.73 -11.40
C LYS A 141 18.09 17.00 -10.54
N ASP A 142 17.07 17.20 -9.74
CA ASP A 142 16.89 18.38 -8.88
C ASP A 142 16.90 18.04 -7.38
N SER A 143 17.08 16.76 -7.05
CA SER A 143 17.10 16.25 -5.68
C SER A 143 15.83 16.61 -4.89
N THR A 144 14.68 16.60 -5.57
CA THR A 144 13.39 16.93 -4.97
C THR A 144 12.47 15.71 -4.96
N THR A 145 11.75 15.53 -3.88
CA THR A 145 10.66 14.56 -3.77
C THR A 145 9.36 15.25 -4.18
N TYR A 146 8.67 14.68 -5.14
CA TYR A 146 7.40 15.21 -5.64
C TYR A 146 6.23 14.36 -5.18
N LEU A 147 5.15 15.00 -4.75
CA LEU A 147 3.89 14.34 -4.57
C LEU A 147 3.28 13.99 -5.93
N TYR A 148 2.82 12.75 -6.09
CA TYR A 148 2.03 12.43 -7.29
C TYR A 148 0.73 13.24 -7.32
N ALA A 149 0.17 13.45 -8.51
CA ALA A 149 -1.09 14.16 -8.69
C ALA A 149 -2.14 13.64 -7.70
N THR A 150 -2.70 14.58 -6.92
CA THR A 150 -3.65 14.28 -5.84
C THR A 150 -4.90 15.11 -6.07
N VAL A 151 -6.09 14.52 -5.95
CA VAL A 151 -7.35 15.25 -6.11
C VAL A 151 -7.61 16.15 -4.91
N ASP A 152 -8.28 17.27 -5.16
CA ASP A 152 -8.87 18.12 -4.13
C ASP A 152 -7.93 18.34 -2.93
N MET A 153 -6.83 19.03 -3.17
CA MET A 153 -5.79 19.29 -2.16
C MET A 153 -6.31 20.10 -0.95
N GLU A 154 -7.35 20.89 -1.15
CA GLU A 154 -7.95 21.68 -0.08
C GLU A 154 -8.51 20.81 1.05
N HIS A 155 -9.10 19.66 0.71
CA HIS A 155 -9.68 18.71 1.68
C HIS A 155 -8.80 17.45 1.89
N LEU A 156 -7.51 17.51 1.53
CA LEU A 156 -6.62 16.37 1.64
C LEU A 156 -6.49 15.89 3.09
N ASP A 157 -6.27 16.78 4.02
CA ASP A 157 -6.05 16.43 5.42
C ASP A 157 -7.30 15.85 6.07
N ASP A 158 -8.50 16.30 5.71
CA ASP A 158 -9.76 15.71 6.17
C ASP A 158 -9.86 14.25 5.73
N ARG A 159 -9.53 13.96 4.46
CA ARG A 159 -9.52 12.59 3.94
C ARG A 159 -8.47 11.73 4.62
N ARG A 160 -7.27 12.25 4.85
CA ARG A 160 -6.18 11.54 5.54
C ARG A 160 -6.59 11.16 6.96
N ILE A 161 -7.13 12.10 7.72
CA ILE A 161 -7.58 11.87 9.10
C ILE A 161 -8.71 10.83 9.13
N SER A 162 -9.64 10.83 8.17
CA SER A 162 -10.74 9.87 8.10
C SER A 162 -10.32 8.41 7.95
N VAL A 163 -9.07 8.17 7.52
CA VAL A 163 -8.47 6.84 7.34
C VAL A 163 -7.26 6.61 8.26
N ASP A 164 -7.19 7.29 9.38
CA ASP A 164 -6.14 7.15 10.40
C ASP A 164 -4.72 7.52 9.91
N LEU A 165 -4.62 8.37 8.89
CA LEU A 165 -3.37 8.98 8.45
C LEU A 165 -3.13 10.31 9.15
N TYR A 166 -1.86 10.66 9.38
CA TYR A 166 -1.48 12.00 9.82
C TYR A 166 -1.82 13.04 8.76
N SER A 167 -2.05 14.31 9.17
CA SER A 167 -2.07 15.43 8.22
C SER A 167 -0.80 15.41 7.34
N MET A 168 -0.84 16.03 6.18
CA MET A 168 0.31 16.04 5.27
C MET A 168 1.53 16.67 5.96
N ASP A 169 1.36 17.79 6.64
CA ASP A 169 2.43 18.47 7.37
C ASP A 169 3.08 17.59 8.44
N GLU A 170 2.28 16.89 9.24
CA GLU A 170 2.79 15.99 10.27
C GLU A 170 3.47 14.75 9.65
N TYR A 171 2.93 14.22 8.55
CA TYR A 171 3.54 13.13 7.81
C TYR A 171 4.93 13.51 7.29
N LEU A 172 5.08 14.67 6.64
CA LEU A 172 6.36 15.13 6.10
C LEU A 172 7.42 15.33 7.19
N LYS A 173 7.02 15.89 8.34
CA LYS A 173 7.91 16.04 9.49
C LYS A 173 8.40 14.69 10.01
N ARG A 174 7.50 13.69 10.14
CA ARG A 174 7.84 12.36 10.64
C ARG A 174 8.68 11.55 9.66
N ALA A 175 8.36 11.63 8.38
CA ALA A 175 9.05 10.90 7.34
C ALA A 175 10.45 11.47 7.04
N GLN A 176 10.78 12.65 7.58
CA GLN A 176 12.06 13.34 7.36
C GLN A 176 12.42 13.43 5.87
N LEU A 177 11.40 13.52 5.02
CA LEU A 177 11.60 13.74 3.60
C LEU A 177 12.29 15.10 3.43
N GLY A 178 13.35 15.14 2.61
CA GLY A 178 14.12 16.35 2.37
C GLY A 178 13.29 17.44 1.70
N ASN A 179 13.77 17.96 0.57
CA ASN A 179 13.02 18.93 -0.21
C ASN A 179 11.79 18.25 -0.85
N VAL A 180 10.59 18.66 -0.45
CA VAL A 180 9.32 18.08 -0.94
C VAL A 180 8.52 19.15 -1.67
N ASP A 181 8.12 18.86 -2.90
CA ASP A 181 7.20 19.68 -3.68
C ASP A 181 5.80 19.01 -3.69
N LEU A 182 4.83 19.70 -3.12
CA LEU A 182 3.42 19.29 -3.08
C LEU A 182 2.63 19.83 -4.28
N TYR A 183 3.32 20.40 -5.28
CA TYR A 183 2.67 20.92 -6.46
C TYR A 183 1.95 19.78 -7.22
N THR A 184 0.65 19.97 -7.40
CA THR A 184 -0.18 19.09 -8.20
C THR A 184 -0.62 19.83 -9.46
N ASP A 185 -0.45 19.19 -10.62
CA ASP A 185 -0.89 19.76 -11.89
C ASP A 185 -2.40 20.05 -11.83
N THR A 186 -2.75 21.34 -11.89
CA THR A 186 -4.14 21.81 -11.84
C THR A 186 -4.99 21.25 -12.98
N LYS A 187 -4.39 20.86 -14.12
CA LYS A 187 -5.09 20.22 -15.23
C LYS A 187 -5.55 18.81 -14.89
N ILE A 188 -4.73 18.06 -14.13
CA ILE A 188 -5.08 16.71 -13.64
C ILE A 188 -6.19 16.81 -12.60
N GLN A 189 -6.15 17.80 -11.72
CA GLN A 189 -7.22 18.04 -10.73
C GLN A 189 -8.57 18.36 -11.39
N ALA A 190 -8.57 19.10 -12.50
CA ALA A 190 -9.78 19.45 -13.21
C ALA A 190 -10.42 18.28 -13.99
N MET A 191 -9.66 17.23 -14.29
CA MET A 191 -10.13 16.10 -15.12
C MET A 191 -10.83 15.00 -14.31
N THR A 192 -10.68 14.93 -13.00
CA THR A 192 -11.21 13.82 -12.19
C THR A 192 -11.63 14.31 -10.81
N SER A 193 -12.90 14.14 -10.48
CA SER A 193 -13.40 14.44 -9.13
C SER A 193 -13.15 13.26 -8.17
N TYR A 194 -13.12 13.56 -6.87
CA TYR A 194 -13.07 12.57 -5.80
C TYR A 194 -14.15 11.50 -5.96
N ASP A 195 -15.40 11.91 -6.21
CA ASP A 195 -16.53 10.98 -6.40
C ASP A 195 -16.31 10.00 -7.56
N THR A 196 -15.69 10.46 -8.65
CA THR A 196 -15.35 9.61 -9.79
C THR A 196 -14.32 8.55 -9.42
N LEU A 197 -13.30 8.90 -8.63
CA LEU A 197 -12.31 7.95 -8.15
C LEU A 197 -12.90 6.93 -7.16
N VAL A 198 -13.74 7.38 -6.24
CA VAL A 198 -14.45 6.48 -5.30
C VAL A 198 -15.36 5.52 -6.06
N LYS A 199 -16.11 5.99 -7.05
CA LYS A 199 -16.94 5.11 -7.90
C LYS A 199 -16.10 4.10 -8.68
N PHE A 200 -14.95 4.52 -9.22
CA PHE A 200 -14.02 3.63 -9.90
C PHE A 200 -13.49 2.53 -8.96
N LEU A 201 -13.04 2.91 -7.78
CA LEU A 201 -12.56 1.96 -6.78
C LEU A 201 -13.66 0.99 -6.32
N ASN A 202 -14.90 1.46 -6.18
CA ASN A 202 -16.04 0.64 -5.75
C ASN A 202 -16.60 -0.26 -6.86
N SER A 203 -16.37 0.07 -8.14
CA SER A 203 -16.88 -0.73 -9.25
C SER A 203 -16.29 -2.13 -9.32
N GLY A 204 -15.14 -2.35 -8.67
CA GLY A 204 -14.39 -3.62 -8.76
C GLY A 204 -13.90 -3.94 -10.19
N SER A 205 -14.11 -3.01 -11.12
CA SER A 205 -13.67 -3.10 -12.52
C SER A 205 -12.19 -2.75 -12.59
N PHE A 206 -11.36 -3.60 -11.99
CA PHE A 206 -9.90 -3.44 -11.99
C PHE A 206 -9.34 -3.86 -13.35
N HIS A 207 -9.69 -3.13 -14.39
CA HIS A 207 -9.05 -3.29 -15.69
C HIS A 207 -7.74 -2.51 -15.69
N ARG A 208 -6.67 -3.19 -16.04
CA ARG A 208 -5.37 -2.59 -16.34
C ARG A 208 -5.59 -1.60 -17.48
N TYR A 209 -5.50 -0.31 -17.20
CA TYR A 209 -5.28 0.67 -18.26
C TYR A 209 -3.85 0.48 -18.77
N GLU A 210 -3.68 0.43 -20.07
CA GLU A 210 -2.40 0.20 -20.73
C GLU A 210 -1.31 1.12 -20.16
N VAL A 211 -0.21 0.51 -19.76
CA VAL A 211 0.93 1.10 -19.07
C VAL A 211 1.68 2.16 -19.89
N ASP A 212 1.30 2.36 -21.16
CA ASP A 212 1.97 3.27 -22.08
C ASP A 212 1.94 4.74 -21.67
N SER A 213 0.97 5.18 -20.87
CA SER A 213 0.92 6.57 -20.42
C SER A 213 1.93 6.88 -19.31
N TRP A 214 2.36 5.88 -18.54
CA TRP A 214 3.28 6.04 -17.43
C TRP A 214 4.75 6.07 -17.89
N ASN A 215 5.14 5.18 -18.79
CA ASN A 215 6.48 5.13 -19.35
C ASN A 215 6.78 6.37 -20.20
N ASN A 216 5.79 6.94 -20.87
CA ASN A 216 5.95 8.19 -21.63
C ASN A 216 6.14 9.42 -20.74
N ARG A 217 5.67 9.42 -19.48
CA ARG A 217 5.90 10.54 -18.53
C ARG A 217 7.27 10.47 -17.88
N LYS A 218 7.80 9.28 -17.58
CA LYS A 218 9.19 9.11 -17.09
C LYS A 218 10.25 9.63 -18.06
N ASN A 219 9.97 9.63 -19.36
CA ASN A 219 10.92 10.04 -20.39
C ASN A 219 10.81 11.55 -20.75
N ASN A 220 9.82 12.26 -20.22
CA ASN A 220 9.56 13.68 -20.52
C ASN A 220 9.78 14.63 -19.32
N ILE A 221 10.32 14.14 -18.19
CA ILE A 221 10.72 14.95 -17.04
C ILE A 221 12.25 14.98 -16.93
#